data_2c316f11f188da03914e6d2b69ec2d25
#
_entry.id   2c316f11f188da03914e6d2b69ec2d25
#
_cell.length_a   1.000
_cell.length_b   1.000
_cell.length_c   1.000
_cell.angle_alpha   90.00
_cell.angle_beta   90.00
_cell.angle_gamma   90.00
#
_symmetry.space_group_name_H-M   'P 1'
#
loop_
_entity.id
_entity.type
_entity.pdbx_description
1 polymer ?
#
loop_
_entity_poly.entity_id
_entity_poly.type
_entity_poly.pdbx_seq_one_letter_code
_entity_poly.pdbx_strand_id
1 'polypeptide(L)'
;MSLMFTWGDKMLKAENLSLHYGSSKILHGVSISSFEGQISCLMGSNGVGKTSLLRLLSGTHKSTSGTYQLNEQNVTNFKAERLASMGVGYVPQGRMIFPLLTVRENLETGYACLKQEDRLIPEEIYNLFPVLKTMENRRGGDLSGGQQQQLAIARALIIKPRLLLLDEPTEGIQPNIISHIGEVIQHLKAQNSMAILLVEQFFEFAFKMADYFYVMKRGQIVFEEAKATINKAKIRSALEI
;
A
#
# COMPACT_ATOMS: atom_id res chain seq x y z
N MET A 1 -25.18 11.67 19.20
CA MET A 1 -23.88 11.79 19.89
C MET A 1 -22.83 11.24 18.94
N SER A 2 -22.14 12.12 18.20
CA SER A 2 -21.13 11.72 17.20
C SER A 2 -19.91 11.19 17.96
N LEU A 3 -19.61 9.91 17.80
CA LEU A 3 -18.32 9.34 18.22
C LEU A 3 -17.26 10.05 17.38
N MET A 4 -16.62 11.08 17.93
CA MET A 4 -15.38 11.63 17.36
C MET A 4 -14.31 10.52 17.48
N PHE A 5 -14.10 9.78 16.40
CA PHE A 5 -12.90 9.00 16.26
C PHE A 5 -11.73 9.98 16.14
N THR A 6 -10.88 10.02 17.15
CA THR A 6 -9.61 10.73 17.06
C THR A 6 -8.68 9.86 16.21
N TRP A 7 -8.69 10.10 14.91
CA TRP A 7 -7.68 9.55 13.99
C TRP A 7 -6.32 10.17 14.34
N GLY A 8 -5.24 9.43 14.12
CA GLY A 8 -3.88 9.97 14.17
C GLY A 8 -3.67 11.10 13.14
N ASP A 9 -2.45 11.56 12.98
CA ASP A 9 -2.14 12.62 12.00
C ASP A 9 -2.46 12.18 10.57
N LYS A 10 -3.01 13.10 9.78
CA LYS A 10 -3.34 12.85 8.38
C LYS A 10 -2.06 12.73 7.55
N MET A 11 -1.68 11.49 7.23
CA MET A 11 -0.46 11.20 6.48
C MET A 11 -0.65 11.41 4.97
N LEU A 12 -1.77 10.95 4.42
CA LEU A 12 -2.11 11.07 3.00
C LEU A 12 -3.36 11.94 2.85
N LYS A 13 -3.28 12.96 1.99
CA LYS A 13 -4.44 13.70 1.47
C LYS A 13 -4.30 13.88 -0.03
N ALA A 14 -5.17 13.24 -0.77
CA ALA A 14 -5.31 13.43 -2.22
C ALA A 14 -6.66 14.07 -2.51
N GLU A 15 -6.68 15.13 -3.32
CA GLU A 15 -7.89 15.88 -3.67
C GLU A 15 -7.99 16.06 -5.18
N ASN A 16 -9.11 15.60 -5.75
CA ASN A 16 -9.47 15.75 -7.16
C ASN A 16 -8.40 15.27 -8.15
N LEU A 17 -7.66 14.20 -7.80
CA LEU A 17 -6.62 13.65 -8.65
C LEU A 17 -7.19 13.09 -9.95
N SER A 18 -6.67 13.56 -11.07
CA SER A 18 -6.98 13.02 -12.40
C SER A 18 -5.72 12.52 -13.08
N LEU A 19 -5.87 11.47 -13.89
CA LEU A 19 -4.77 10.84 -14.64
C LEU A 19 -5.25 10.45 -16.03
N HIS A 20 -4.39 10.70 -17.02
CA HIS A 20 -4.60 10.27 -18.39
C HIS A 20 -3.46 9.35 -18.86
N TYR A 21 -3.79 8.34 -19.67
CA TYR A 21 -2.86 7.59 -20.50
C TYR A 21 -3.15 7.92 -21.96
N GLY A 22 -2.31 8.77 -22.56
CA GLY A 22 -2.61 9.36 -23.87
C GLY A 22 -3.92 10.16 -23.81
N SER A 23 -4.87 9.83 -24.67
CA SER A 23 -6.22 10.44 -24.69
C SER A 23 -7.20 9.86 -23.67
N SER A 24 -6.89 8.71 -23.09
CA SER A 24 -7.80 8.02 -22.18
C SER A 24 -7.66 8.54 -20.75
N LYS A 25 -8.74 9.10 -20.20
CA LYS A 25 -8.82 9.51 -18.81
C LYS A 25 -9.11 8.27 -17.94
N ILE A 26 -8.24 7.99 -16.98
CA ILE A 26 -8.31 6.82 -16.10
C ILE A 26 -8.80 7.18 -14.71
N LEU A 27 -8.33 8.32 -14.15
CA LEU A 27 -8.81 8.82 -12.87
C LEU A 27 -9.58 10.12 -13.09
N HIS A 28 -10.73 10.23 -12.47
CA HIS A 28 -11.72 11.27 -12.72
C HIS A 28 -11.99 12.08 -11.44
N GLY A 29 -10.96 12.77 -10.91
CA GLY A 29 -11.11 13.59 -9.71
C GLY A 29 -11.19 12.76 -8.42
N VAL A 30 -10.27 11.82 -8.25
CA VAL A 30 -10.21 10.95 -7.07
C VAL A 30 -9.75 11.73 -5.85
N SER A 31 -10.51 11.60 -4.74
CA SER A 31 -10.15 12.15 -3.44
C SER A 31 -10.12 11.03 -2.41
N ILE A 32 -8.99 10.87 -1.70
CA ILE A 32 -8.82 9.90 -0.62
C ILE A 32 -7.92 10.48 0.48
N SER A 33 -8.07 9.97 1.69
CA SER A 33 -7.20 10.28 2.82
C SER A 33 -6.80 9.01 3.58
N SER A 34 -5.65 9.04 4.25
CA SER A 34 -5.25 7.98 5.18
C SER A 34 -4.50 8.61 6.35
N PHE A 35 -4.63 7.99 7.53
CA PHE A 35 -4.14 8.52 8.81
C PHE A 35 -3.15 7.55 9.43
N GLU A 36 -2.22 8.05 10.25
CA GLU A 36 -1.30 7.20 11.03
C GLU A 36 -2.09 6.25 11.93
N GLY A 37 -1.63 5.02 12.07
CA GLY A 37 -2.31 3.95 12.81
C GLY A 37 -3.60 3.44 12.16
N GLN A 38 -3.86 3.79 10.88
CA GLN A 38 -5.07 3.41 10.16
C GLN A 38 -4.74 2.59 8.90
N ILE A 39 -5.58 1.60 8.61
CA ILE A 39 -5.63 0.92 7.32
C ILE A 39 -6.83 1.46 6.54
N SER A 40 -6.57 2.26 5.52
CA SER A 40 -7.55 2.66 4.51
C SER A 40 -7.55 1.63 3.39
N CYS A 41 -8.69 1.06 3.04
CA CYS A 41 -8.80 0.07 1.98
C CYS A 41 -9.54 0.64 0.77
N LEU A 42 -8.91 0.57 -0.41
CA LEU A 42 -9.51 0.92 -1.69
C LEU A 42 -9.92 -0.36 -2.41
N MET A 43 -11.22 -0.53 -2.60
CA MET A 43 -11.82 -1.68 -3.28
C MET A 43 -12.41 -1.30 -4.63
N GLY A 44 -12.60 -2.30 -5.48
CA GLY A 44 -13.22 -2.16 -6.81
C GLY A 44 -12.79 -3.28 -7.74
N SER A 45 -13.51 -3.48 -8.83
CA SER A 45 -13.20 -4.50 -9.85
C SER A 45 -11.87 -4.21 -10.56
N ASN A 46 -11.41 -5.17 -11.37
CA ASN A 46 -10.22 -4.97 -12.20
C ASN A 46 -10.43 -3.88 -13.25
N GLY A 47 -9.37 -3.11 -13.52
CA GLY A 47 -9.38 -2.07 -14.54
C GLY A 47 -10.08 -0.75 -14.16
N VAL A 48 -10.60 -0.60 -12.92
CA VAL A 48 -11.28 0.64 -12.51
C VAL A 48 -10.34 1.80 -12.17
N GLY A 49 -8.99 1.56 -12.09
CA GLY A 49 -8.01 2.62 -11.84
C GLY A 49 -7.26 2.52 -10.49
N LYS A 50 -7.47 1.48 -9.69
CA LYS A 50 -6.83 1.32 -8.36
C LYS A 50 -5.30 1.37 -8.44
N THR A 51 -4.67 0.50 -9.24
CA THR A 51 -3.22 0.48 -9.46
C THR A 51 -2.71 1.80 -10.05
N SER A 52 -3.50 2.45 -10.93
CA SER A 52 -3.14 3.76 -11.49
C SER A 52 -3.08 4.85 -10.41
N LEU A 53 -3.98 4.81 -9.43
CA LEU A 53 -3.93 5.70 -8.28
C LEU A 53 -2.67 5.43 -7.44
N LEU A 54 -2.36 4.16 -7.12
CA LEU A 54 -1.14 3.84 -6.36
C LEU A 54 0.14 4.25 -7.10
N ARG A 55 0.19 4.08 -8.42
CA ARG A 55 1.32 4.54 -9.25
C ARG A 55 1.48 6.07 -9.21
N LEU A 56 0.38 6.82 -9.14
CA LEU A 56 0.41 8.26 -8.97
C LEU A 56 0.94 8.62 -7.57
N LEU A 57 0.40 7.99 -6.52
CA LEU A 57 0.81 8.23 -5.12
C LEU A 57 2.24 7.79 -4.83
N SER A 58 2.78 6.80 -5.54
CA SER A 58 4.19 6.39 -5.46
C SER A 58 5.14 7.23 -6.31
N GLY A 59 4.62 8.19 -7.12
CA GLY A 59 5.41 9.07 -7.98
C GLY A 59 5.92 8.43 -9.27
N THR A 60 5.46 7.21 -9.61
CA THR A 60 5.79 6.56 -10.89
C THR A 60 4.98 7.14 -12.05
N HIS A 61 3.84 7.79 -11.76
CA HIS A 61 3.01 8.50 -12.73
C HIS A 61 2.71 9.91 -12.20
N LYS A 62 2.46 10.84 -13.13
CA LYS A 62 2.09 12.23 -12.81
C LYS A 62 0.59 12.42 -12.94
N SER A 63 -0.01 13.12 -11.99
CA SER A 63 -1.39 13.60 -12.11
C SER A 63 -1.49 14.68 -13.20
N THR A 64 -2.61 14.74 -13.88
CA THR A 64 -2.92 15.83 -14.82
C THR A 64 -3.66 16.97 -14.14
N SER A 65 -4.29 16.72 -12.99
CA SER A 65 -4.89 17.74 -12.12
C SER A 65 -5.08 17.21 -10.71
N GLY A 66 -5.45 18.08 -9.79
CA GLY A 66 -5.62 17.78 -8.37
C GLY A 66 -4.34 17.99 -7.56
N THR A 67 -4.45 17.72 -6.26
CA THR A 67 -3.33 17.89 -5.31
C THR A 67 -3.09 16.63 -4.52
N TYR A 68 -1.82 16.39 -4.17
CA TYR A 68 -1.38 15.32 -3.29
C TYR A 68 -0.52 15.91 -2.18
N GLN A 69 -0.91 15.69 -0.94
CA GLN A 69 -0.18 16.08 0.25
C GLN A 69 0.24 14.85 1.04
N LEU A 70 1.48 14.88 1.51
CA LEU A 70 2.06 13.90 2.44
C LEU A 70 2.42 14.66 3.71
N ASN A 71 1.77 14.33 4.83
CA ASN A 71 1.95 15.04 6.10
C ASN A 71 1.87 16.58 5.91
N GLU A 72 0.75 17.06 5.36
CA GLU A 72 0.46 18.47 5.04
C GLU A 72 1.37 19.13 3.97
N GLN A 73 2.48 18.52 3.62
CA GLN A 73 3.35 19.01 2.57
C GLN A 73 2.80 18.66 1.18
N ASN A 74 2.65 19.64 0.30
CA ASN A 74 2.29 19.40 -1.09
C ASN A 74 3.45 18.70 -1.82
N VAL A 75 3.16 17.48 -2.29
CA VAL A 75 4.09 16.61 -3.02
C VAL A 75 3.58 16.23 -4.40
N THR A 76 2.60 16.98 -4.91
CA THR A 76 1.99 16.73 -6.22
C THR A 76 3.08 16.61 -7.30
N ASN A 77 3.04 15.50 -8.03
CA ASN A 77 3.98 15.19 -9.11
C ASN A 77 5.47 15.07 -8.70
N PHE A 78 5.77 14.86 -7.42
CA PHE A 78 7.12 14.47 -7.03
C PHE A 78 7.48 13.14 -7.64
N LYS A 79 8.76 12.96 -7.97
CA LYS A 79 9.30 11.69 -8.48
C LYS A 79 9.35 10.63 -7.39
N ALA A 80 9.33 9.37 -7.80
CA ALA A 80 9.34 8.22 -6.90
C ALA A 80 10.50 8.23 -5.90
N GLU A 81 11.72 8.61 -6.35
CA GLU A 81 12.90 8.67 -5.48
C GLU A 81 12.69 9.66 -4.31
N ARG A 82 12.07 10.81 -4.62
CA ARG A 82 11.80 11.83 -3.60
C ARG A 82 10.69 11.40 -2.64
N LEU A 83 9.63 10.78 -3.14
CA LEU A 83 8.57 10.25 -2.27
C LEU A 83 9.07 9.12 -1.39
N ALA A 84 9.90 8.22 -1.92
CA ALA A 84 10.52 7.16 -1.14
C ALA A 84 11.43 7.74 -0.02
N SER A 85 12.23 8.77 -0.31
CA SER A 85 13.05 9.45 0.71
C SER A 85 12.23 10.21 1.76
N MET A 86 10.95 10.50 1.47
CA MET A 86 9.98 11.09 2.40
C MET A 86 9.17 10.02 3.16
N GLY A 87 9.48 8.73 2.96
CA GLY A 87 8.85 7.61 3.66
C GLY A 87 7.61 7.05 2.98
N VAL A 88 7.49 7.13 1.65
CA VAL A 88 6.47 6.41 0.89
C VAL A 88 7.00 5.05 0.46
N GLY A 89 6.54 3.97 1.09
CA GLY A 89 6.80 2.59 0.69
C GLY A 89 5.72 2.09 -0.28
N TYR A 90 6.12 1.40 -1.34
CA TYR A 90 5.18 0.86 -2.32
C TYR A 90 5.48 -0.60 -2.65
N VAL A 91 4.48 -1.44 -2.50
CA VAL A 91 4.49 -2.85 -2.91
C VAL A 91 3.53 -2.98 -4.10
N PRO A 92 4.03 -3.08 -5.32
CA PRO A 92 3.20 -3.18 -6.52
C PRO A 92 2.57 -4.57 -6.68
N GLN A 93 1.48 -4.64 -7.42
CA GLN A 93 0.90 -5.89 -7.92
C GLN A 93 1.97 -6.70 -8.66
N GLY A 94 1.97 -8.02 -8.50
CA GLY A 94 2.96 -8.90 -9.11
C GLY A 94 4.34 -8.88 -8.42
N ARG A 95 4.43 -8.33 -7.19
CA ARG A 95 5.59 -8.41 -6.28
C ARG A 95 6.81 -7.61 -6.73
N MET A 96 7.16 -7.64 -8.02
CA MET A 96 8.30 -6.95 -8.66
C MET A 96 9.63 -7.10 -7.87
N ILE A 97 9.92 -8.33 -7.42
CA ILE A 97 11.22 -8.67 -6.85
C ILE A 97 12.26 -8.82 -7.97
N PHE A 98 13.54 -8.74 -7.62
CA PHE A 98 14.64 -9.02 -8.55
C PHE A 98 14.97 -10.51 -8.53
N PRO A 99 14.57 -11.31 -9.55
CA PRO A 99 14.63 -12.78 -9.49
C PRO A 99 16.07 -13.33 -9.48
N LEU A 100 17.02 -12.60 -10.02
CA LEU A 100 18.42 -13.01 -10.09
C LEU A 100 19.23 -12.62 -8.84
N LEU A 101 18.75 -11.66 -8.07
CA LEU A 101 19.35 -11.25 -6.80
C LEU A 101 18.93 -12.20 -5.68
N THR A 102 19.81 -12.39 -4.70
CA THR A 102 19.48 -13.10 -3.46
C THR A 102 18.42 -12.37 -2.65
N VAL A 103 17.84 -13.01 -1.64
CA VAL A 103 16.90 -12.37 -0.69
C VAL A 103 17.58 -11.17 -0.03
N ARG A 104 18.83 -11.32 0.46
CA ARG A 104 19.61 -10.23 1.04
C ARG A 104 19.76 -9.06 0.07
N GLU A 105 20.24 -9.30 -1.13
CA GLU A 105 20.45 -8.27 -2.15
C GLU A 105 19.14 -7.59 -2.55
N ASN A 106 18.02 -8.33 -2.62
CA ASN A 106 16.69 -7.73 -2.82
C ASN A 106 16.32 -6.75 -1.71
N LEU A 107 16.55 -7.11 -0.43
CA LEU A 107 16.31 -6.22 0.71
C LEU A 107 17.23 -4.98 0.65
N GLU A 108 18.50 -5.16 0.30
CA GLU A 108 19.49 -4.08 0.18
C GLU A 108 19.15 -3.08 -0.94
N THR A 109 18.35 -3.45 -1.95
CA THR A 109 17.84 -2.47 -2.93
C THR A 109 17.00 -1.36 -2.26
N GLY A 110 16.40 -1.63 -1.10
CA GLY A 110 15.70 -0.63 -0.28
C GLY A 110 16.61 0.49 0.26
N TYR A 111 17.94 0.30 0.26
CA TYR A 111 18.90 1.30 0.72
C TYR A 111 19.02 2.53 -0.20
N ALA A 112 18.49 2.47 -1.42
CA ALA A 112 18.69 3.51 -2.42
C ALA A 112 18.28 4.93 -1.92
N CYS A 113 17.30 5.01 -1.01
CA CYS A 113 16.81 6.27 -0.44
C CYS A 113 17.36 6.56 0.95
N LEU A 114 18.24 5.69 1.49
CA LEU A 114 18.79 5.81 2.84
C LEU A 114 20.20 6.40 2.82
N LYS A 115 20.53 7.15 3.88
CA LYS A 115 21.90 7.56 4.15
C LYS A 115 22.76 6.33 4.42
N GLN A 116 24.07 6.45 4.20
CA GLN A 116 25.00 5.32 4.33
C GLN A 116 24.98 4.72 5.75
N GLU A 117 24.85 5.52 6.76
CA GLU A 117 24.77 5.13 8.19
C GLU A 117 23.52 4.30 8.53
N ASP A 118 22.42 4.49 7.75
CA ASP A 118 21.13 3.80 7.93
C ASP A 118 21.00 2.51 7.10
N ARG A 119 22.01 2.19 6.28
CA ARG A 119 21.99 1.05 5.33
C ARG A 119 22.26 -0.26 6.05
N LEU A 120 21.25 -0.75 6.73
CA LEU A 120 21.25 -2.07 7.38
C LEU A 120 19.87 -2.71 7.22
N ILE A 121 19.80 -4.02 7.21
CA ILE A 121 18.54 -4.76 7.29
C ILE A 121 18.17 -4.85 8.77
N PRO A 122 17.09 -4.17 9.22
CA PRO A 122 16.68 -4.24 10.62
C PRO A 122 16.32 -5.67 11.01
N GLU A 123 16.67 -6.11 12.21
CA GLU A 123 16.29 -7.44 12.74
C GLU A 123 14.77 -7.63 12.76
N GLU A 124 14.02 -6.56 12.92
CA GLU A 124 12.56 -6.55 12.86
C GLU A 124 12.03 -7.15 11.54
N ILE A 125 12.70 -6.91 10.40
CA ILE A 125 12.32 -7.49 9.10
C ILE A 125 12.35 -9.02 9.16
N TYR A 126 13.36 -9.60 9.79
CA TYR A 126 13.47 -11.04 9.95
C TYR A 126 12.52 -11.60 11.01
N ASN A 127 12.18 -10.80 12.03
CA ASN A 127 11.15 -11.16 12.99
C ASN A 127 9.76 -11.18 12.37
N LEU A 128 9.45 -10.22 11.49
CA LEU A 128 8.21 -10.19 10.72
C LEU A 128 8.14 -11.31 9.67
N PHE A 129 9.27 -11.65 9.05
CA PHE A 129 9.35 -12.64 7.98
C PHE A 129 10.51 -13.62 8.20
N PRO A 130 10.39 -14.57 9.17
CA PRO A 130 11.49 -15.48 9.53
C PRO A 130 12.02 -16.32 8.36
N VAL A 131 11.15 -16.65 7.39
CA VAL A 131 11.53 -17.40 6.20
C VAL A 131 12.57 -16.67 5.35
N LEU A 132 12.60 -15.33 5.36
CA LEU A 132 13.59 -14.56 4.61
C LEU A 132 15.00 -14.68 5.22
N LYS A 133 15.09 -14.84 6.54
CA LYS A 133 16.37 -15.10 7.21
C LYS A 133 16.94 -16.45 6.82
N THR A 134 16.11 -17.49 6.85
CA THR A 134 16.55 -18.84 6.48
C THR A 134 16.94 -18.99 5.01
N MET A 135 16.39 -18.11 4.15
CA MET A 135 16.63 -18.12 2.70
C MET A 135 17.49 -16.95 2.21
N GLU A 136 18.22 -16.29 3.10
CA GLU A 136 18.91 -15.02 2.87
C GLU A 136 19.83 -15.05 1.63
N ASN A 137 20.50 -16.18 1.41
CA ASN A 137 21.42 -16.38 0.27
C ASN A 137 20.77 -17.02 -0.96
N ARG A 138 19.45 -17.29 -0.92
CA ARG A 138 18.72 -17.87 -2.04
C ARG A 138 18.27 -16.78 -3.01
N ARG A 139 18.26 -17.10 -4.32
CA ARG A 139 17.76 -16.16 -5.33
C ARG A 139 16.26 -15.91 -5.14
N GLY A 140 15.83 -14.66 -5.35
CA GLY A 140 14.43 -14.28 -5.26
C GLY A 140 13.52 -15.08 -6.21
N GLY A 141 14.02 -15.42 -7.41
CA GLY A 141 13.30 -16.23 -8.39
C GLY A 141 13.02 -17.68 -7.95
N ASP A 142 13.81 -18.21 -7.01
CA ASP A 142 13.66 -19.59 -6.50
C ASP A 142 12.68 -19.68 -5.31
N LEU A 143 12.15 -18.54 -4.88
CA LEU A 143 11.16 -18.47 -3.81
C LEU A 143 9.76 -18.82 -4.33
N SER A 144 8.91 -19.41 -3.46
CA SER A 144 7.49 -19.55 -3.75
C SER A 144 6.81 -18.18 -3.88
N GLY A 145 5.65 -18.12 -4.56
CA GLY A 145 4.91 -16.87 -4.73
C GLY A 145 4.61 -16.13 -3.42
N GLY A 146 4.26 -16.86 -2.35
CA GLY A 146 4.03 -16.28 -1.04
C GLY A 146 5.30 -15.74 -0.37
N GLN A 147 6.45 -16.42 -0.56
CA GLN A 147 7.75 -15.96 -0.06
C GLN A 147 8.23 -14.72 -0.82
N GLN A 148 7.99 -14.66 -2.13
CA GLN A 148 8.27 -13.47 -2.95
C GLN A 148 7.43 -12.27 -2.49
N GLN A 149 6.17 -12.48 -2.11
CA GLN A 149 5.32 -11.43 -1.57
C GLN A 149 5.83 -10.92 -0.22
N GLN A 150 6.23 -11.82 0.68
CA GLN A 150 6.87 -11.45 1.94
C GLN A 150 8.16 -10.63 1.68
N LEU A 151 8.99 -11.05 0.70
CA LEU A 151 10.18 -10.31 0.30
C LEU A 151 9.85 -8.91 -0.25
N ALA A 152 8.81 -8.78 -1.06
CA ALA A 152 8.38 -7.49 -1.62
C ALA A 152 7.92 -6.52 -0.51
N ILE A 153 7.14 -7.03 0.46
CA ILE A 153 6.70 -6.23 1.61
C ILE A 153 7.91 -5.86 2.49
N ALA A 154 8.76 -6.84 2.84
CA ALA A 154 9.97 -6.63 3.62
C ALA A 154 10.87 -5.54 3.01
N ARG A 155 11.09 -5.58 1.69
CA ARG A 155 11.87 -4.57 0.97
C ARG A 155 11.28 -3.16 1.08
N ALA A 156 9.96 -3.03 1.00
CA ALA A 156 9.29 -1.74 1.18
C ALA A 156 9.39 -1.20 2.62
N LEU A 157 9.54 -2.09 3.61
CA LEU A 157 9.70 -1.72 5.02
C LEU A 157 11.12 -1.25 5.38
N ILE A 158 12.14 -1.56 4.57
CA ILE A 158 13.55 -1.14 4.80
C ILE A 158 13.66 0.37 4.98
N ILE A 159 12.90 1.17 4.24
CA ILE A 159 12.93 2.63 4.34
C ILE A 159 12.17 3.18 5.56
N LYS A 160 11.63 2.30 6.43
CA LYS A 160 10.78 2.69 7.57
C LYS A 160 9.66 3.64 7.14
N PRO A 161 8.74 3.19 6.27
CA PRO A 161 7.77 4.08 5.65
C PRO A 161 6.81 4.71 6.65
N ARG A 162 6.39 5.94 6.41
CA ARG A 162 5.28 6.60 7.09
C ARG A 162 3.95 6.40 6.34
N LEU A 163 4.02 6.13 5.04
CA LEU A 163 2.90 5.72 4.21
C LEU A 163 3.27 4.44 3.46
N LEU A 164 2.56 3.35 3.71
CA LEU A 164 2.74 2.09 3.02
C LEU A 164 1.59 1.86 2.04
N LEU A 165 1.93 1.75 0.76
CA LEU A 165 1.01 1.47 -0.35
C LEU A 165 1.12 -0.01 -0.72
N LEU A 166 0.03 -0.77 -0.61
CA LEU A 166 -0.03 -2.20 -0.92
C LEU A 166 -1.04 -2.45 -2.05
N ASP A 167 -0.57 -2.97 -3.19
CA ASP A 167 -1.39 -3.26 -4.36
C ASP A 167 -1.68 -4.75 -4.48
N GLU A 168 -2.87 -5.17 -4.08
CA GLU A 168 -3.38 -6.56 -4.10
C GLU A 168 -2.39 -7.58 -3.49
N PRO A 169 -1.96 -7.39 -2.24
CA PRO A 169 -0.90 -8.19 -1.63
C PRO A 169 -1.29 -9.66 -1.41
N THR A 170 -2.57 -10.02 -1.58
CA THR A 170 -3.04 -11.40 -1.39
C THR A 170 -3.21 -12.19 -2.70
N GLU A 171 -3.01 -11.53 -3.86
CA GLU A 171 -3.26 -12.15 -5.17
C GLU A 171 -2.34 -13.34 -5.44
N GLY A 172 -2.94 -14.50 -5.78
CA GLY A 172 -2.22 -15.70 -6.16
C GLY A 172 -1.38 -16.32 -5.04
N ILE A 173 -1.81 -16.15 -3.77
CA ILE A 173 -1.09 -16.60 -2.57
C ILE A 173 -1.92 -17.62 -1.80
N GLN A 174 -1.24 -18.56 -1.13
CA GLN A 174 -1.88 -19.58 -0.30
C GLN A 174 -2.50 -18.96 0.97
N PRO A 175 -3.64 -19.52 1.49
CA PRO A 175 -4.36 -18.95 2.63
C PRO A 175 -3.54 -18.74 3.91
N ASN A 176 -2.61 -19.66 4.21
CA ASN A 176 -1.73 -19.54 5.38
C ASN A 176 -0.79 -18.34 5.28
N ILE A 177 -0.28 -18.03 4.08
CA ILE A 177 0.57 -16.86 3.86
C ILE A 177 -0.26 -15.57 3.87
N ILE A 178 -1.50 -15.59 3.34
CA ILE A 178 -2.44 -14.47 3.45
C ILE A 178 -2.69 -14.11 4.92
N SER A 179 -2.93 -15.14 5.77
CA SER A 179 -3.11 -14.92 7.21
C SER A 179 -1.89 -14.26 7.83
N HIS A 180 -0.69 -14.77 7.55
CA HIS A 180 0.55 -14.20 8.06
C HIS A 180 0.79 -12.75 7.59
N ILE A 181 0.57 -12.45 6.30
CA ILE A 181 0.65 -11.07 5.78
C ILE A 181 -0.35 -10.17 6.52
N GLY A 182 -1.57 -10.66 6.78
CA GLY A 182 -2.57 -9.94 7.56
C GLY A 182 -2.10 -9.64 8.99
N GLU A 183 -1.47 -10.59 9.66
CA GLU A 183 -0.89 -10.40 11.00
C GLU A 183 0.22 -9.34 10.98
N VAL A 184 1.11 -9.39 9.98
CA VAL A 184 2.16 -8.37 9.80
C VAL A 184 1.55 -6.99 9.58
N ILE A 185 0.55 -6.85 8.70
CA ILE A 185 -0.12 -5.56 8.45
C ILE A 185 -0.78 -5.01 9.73
N GLN A 186 -1.43 -5.87 10.53
CA GLN A 186 -2.02 -5.46 11.81
C GLN A 186 -0.96 -5.08 12.84
N HIS A 187 0.18 -5.79 12.89
CA HIS A 187 1.30 -5.44 13.74
C HIS A 187 1.87 -4.06 13.39
N LEU A 188 2.10 -3.79 12.10
CA LEU A 188 2.58 -2.50 11.61
C LEU A 188 1.60 -1.36 11.94
N LYS A 189 0.28 -1.60 11.76
CA LYS A 189 -0.76 -0.66 12.16
C LYS A 189 -0.69 -0.33 13.64
N ALA A 190 -0.53 -1.35 14.50
CA ALA A 190 -0.54 -1.20 15.96
C ALA A 190 0.63 -0.35 16.48
N GLN A 191 1.70 -0.18 15.71
CA GLN A 191 2.82 0.72 16.05
C GLN A 191 2.43 2.21 15.97
N ASN A 192 1.30 2.56 15.37
CA ASN A 192 0.78 3.93 15.20
C ASN A 192 1.79 4.93 14.57
N SER A 193 2.75 4.44 13.79
CA SER A 193 3.83 5.24 13.20
C SER A 193 3.70 5.40 11.68
N MET A 194 2.72 4.73 11.07
CA MET A 194 2.48 4.79 9.63
C MET A 194 0.99 4.72 9.28
N ALA A 195 0.64 5.28 8.12
CA ALA A 195 -0.62 5.05 7.45
C ALA A 195 -0.47 3.93 6.43
N ILE A 196 -1.48 3.08 6.26
CA ILE A 196 -1.48 1.99 5.28
C ILE A 196 -2.64 2.20 4.31
N LEU A 197 -2.33 2.31 3.01
CA LEU A 197 -3.33 2.28 1.94
C LEU A 197 -3.26 0.91 1.27
N LEU A 198 -4.27 0.10 1.54
CA LEU A 198 -4.43 -1.25 1.01
C LEU A 198 -5.38 -1.22 -0.19
N VAL A 199 -4.92 -1.68 -1.34
CA VAL A 199 -5.79 -1.97 -2.49
C VAL A 199 -6.07 -3.47 -2.50
N GLU A 200 -7.35 -3.85 -2.50
CA GLU A 200 -7.75 -5.26 -2.45
C GLU A 200 -9.05 -5.53 -3.22
N GLN A 201 -9.16 -6.77 -3.72
CA GLN A 201 -10.38 -7.31 -4.29
C GLN A 201 -10.97 -8.40 -3.40
N PHE A 202 -10.13 -9.09 -2.61
CA PHE A 202 -10.58 -10.14 -1.70
C PHE A 202 -11.33 -9.53 -0.51
N PHE A 203 -12.66 -9.49 -0.63
CA PHE A 203 -13.56 -8.79 0.29
C PHE A 203 -13.36 -9.17 1.76
N GLU A 204 -13.27 -10.47 2.07
CA GLU A 204 -13.18 -10.92 3.47
C GLU A 204 -11.86 -10.49 4.11
N PHE A 205 -10.76 -10.50 3.36
CA PHE A 205 -9.47 -9.98 3.82
C PHE A 205 -9.52 -8.47 4.02
N ALA A 206 -10.00 -7.72 3.03
CA ALA A 206 -10.17 -6.28 3.12
C ALA A 206 -11.03 -5.87 4.32
N PHE A 207 -12.18 -6.55 4.51
CA PHE A 207 -13.09 -6.27 5.61
C PHE A 207 -12.48 -6.59 6.99
N LYS A 208 -11.65 -7.64 7.07
CA LYS A 208 -10.92 -7.96 8.31
C LYS A 208 -9.89 -6.87 8.65
N MET A 209 -9.15 -6.39 7.64
CA MET A 209 -8.00 -5.49 7.82
C MET A 209 -8.37 -4.03 8.03
N ALA A 210 -9.26 -3.49 7.19
CA ALA A 210 -9.48 -2.06 7.06
C ALA A 210 -10.21 -1.41 8.25
N ASP A 211 -9.91 -0.14 8.47
CA ASP A 211 -10.64 0.77 9.37
C ASP A 211 -11.54 1.74 8.58
N TYR A 212 -11.14 2.04 7.35
CA TYR A 212 -11.88 2.92 6.44
C TYR A 212 -11.91 2.32 5.04
N PHE A 213 -13.04 2.46 4.35
CA PHE A 213 -13.26 1.89 3.03
C PHE A 213 -13.51 2.98 2.00
N TYR A 214 -12.91 2.80 0.85
CA TYR A 214 -13.21 3.49 -0.40
C TYR A 214 -13.62 2.46 -1.44
N VAL A 215 -14.66 2.71 -2.22
CA VAL A 215 -15.01 1.91 -3.39
C VAL A 215 -14.81 2.74 -4.64
N MET A 216 -13.99 2.23 -5.56
CA MET A 216 -13.71 2.86 -6.84
C MET A 216 -14.45 2.18 -7.97
N LYS A 217 -15.10 2.98 -8.82
CA LYS A 217 -15.69 2.56 -10.10
C LYS A 217 -15.35 3.54 -11.18
N ARG A 218 -14.93 3.04 -12.35
CA ARG A 218 -14.63 3.85 -13.53
C ARG A 218 -13.78 5.08 -13.20
N GLY A 219 -12.76 4.92 -12.39
CA GLY A 219 -11.82 5.99 -12.00
C GLY A 219 -12.35 7.02 -11.02
N GLN A 220 -13.47 6.76 -10.34
CA GLN A 220 -14.06 7.65 -9.32
C GLN A 220 -14.30 6.90 -8.01
N ILE A 221 -14.20 7.61 -6.88
CA ILE A 221 -14.69 7.10 -5.60
C ILE A 221 -16.21 7.29 -5.59
N VAL A 222 -16.93 6.16 -5.52
CA VAL A 222 -18.41 6.15 -5.52
C VAL A 222 -18.99 5.91 -4.13
N PHE A 223 -18.14 5.48 -3.18
CA PHE A 223 -18.55 5.19 -1.81
C PHE A 223 -17.34 5.31 -0.89
N GLU A 224 -17.55 5.86 0.30
CA GLU A 224 -16.56 5.87 1.38
C GLU A 224 -17.25 5.84 2.73
N GLU A 225 -16.73 5.05 3.67
CA GLU A 225 -17.27 4.98 5.05
C GLU A 225 -16.27 4.29 6.01
N ALA A 226 -16.31 4.68 7.28
CA ALA A 226 -15.56 4.04 8.35
C ALA A 226 -16.17 2.67 8.71
N LYS A 227 -15.29 1.69 9.02
CA LYS A 227 -15.72 0.34 9.43
C LYS A 227 -16.69 0.33 10.61
N ALA A 228 -16.53 1.28 11.54
CA ALA A 228 -17.34 1.36 12.74
C ALA A 228 -18.82 1.65 12.46
N THR A 229 -19.13 2.28 11.32
CA THR A 229 -20.50 2.69 10.94
C THR A 229 -21.09 1.83 9.83
N ILE A 230 -20.25 1.09 9.11
CA ILE A 230 -20.65 0.33 7.94
C ILE A 230 -21.05 -1.12 8.29
N ASN A 231 -21.99 -1.67 7.53
CA ASN A 231 -22.20 -3.10 7.48
C ASN A 231 -21.68 -3.71 6.17
N LYS A 232 -21.38 -5.02 6.20
CA LYS A 232 -20.85 -5.75 5.03
C LYS A 232 -21.75 -5.62 3.78
N ALA A 233 -23.07 -5.58 3.95
CA ALA A 233 -24.01 -5.52 2.83
C ALA A 233 -23.87 -4.21 2.05
N LYS A 234 -23.65 -3.07 2.70
CA LYS A 234 -23.44 -1.77 2.04
C LYS A 234 -22.21 -1.78 1.13
N ILE A 235 -21.07 -2.31 1.62
CA ILE A 235 -19.85 -2.37 0.79
C ILE A 235 -20.06 -3.31 -0.39
N ARG A 236 -20.66 -4.49 -0.16
CA ARG A 236 -20.94 -5.46 -1.25
C ARG A 236 -21.84 -4.84 -2.31
N SER A 237 -22.94 -4.20 -1.90
CA SER A 237 -23.80 -3.48 -2.82
C SER A 237 -23.05 -2.38 -3.58
N ALA A 238 -22.17 -1.63 -2.90
CA ALA A 238 -21.33 -0.64 -3.58
C ALA A 238 -20.35 -1.28 -4.57
N LEU A 239 -19.90 -2.52 -4.40
CA LEU A 239 -19.01 -3.23 -5.33
C LEU A 239 -19.76 -3.82 -6.54
N GLU A 240 -21.02 -4.23 -6.38
CA GLU A 240 -21.81 -4.98 -7.37
C GLU A 240 -22.47 -4.10 -8.45
N ILE A 241 -22.63 -2.80 -8.28
CA ILE A 241 -23.38 -1.91 -9.21
C ILE A 241 -22.52 -1.48 -10.41
#